data_76aa412d4f01bc009359cded527449e6
#
_entry.id   76aa412d4f01bc009359cded527449e6
#
_cell.length_a   1.000
_cell.length_b   1.000
_cell.length_c   1.000
_cell.angle_alpha   90.00
_cell.angle_beta   90.00
_cell.angle_gamma   90.00
#
_symmetry.space_group_name_H-M   'P 1'
#
loop_
_entity.id
_entity.type
_entity.pdbx_description
1 polymer ?
#
loop_
_entity_poly.entity_id
_entity_poly.type
_entity_poly.pdbx_seq_one_letter_code
_entity_poly.pdbx_strand_id
1 'polypeptide(L)'
;MDPETFSGDALIDTVSAVFLVVGALMSLAAAVGLLRFPDLMTRMHAATKPQVLGLFLLLFALGLQLRTWWVWPVLVVAWIFQLLTVPVSAHMVGRAGYRTKHLHPELLSTDDLEAVVQQAAGERGFTDDDGDEATGRR
;
A
#
# COMPACT_ATOMS: atom_id res chain seq x y z
N MET A 1 46.48 -9.15 10.86
CA MET A 1 45.36 -8.81 9.97
C MET A 1 45.09 -10.07 9.15
N ASP A 2 44.13 -10.88 9.59
CA ASP A 2 43.96 -12.21 9.04
C ASP A 2 43.22 -12.14 7.68
N PRO A 3 43.68 -12.87 6.67
CA PRO A 3 43.07 -12.84 5.32
C PRO A 3 41.60 -13.27 5.30
N GLU A 4 41.18 -14.03 6.29
CA GLU A 4 39.79 -14.48 6.44
C GLU A 4 38.81 -13.35 6.82
N THR A 5 39.25 -12.43 7.68
CA THR A 5 38.43 -11.27 8.08
C THR A 5 38.24 -10.29 6.92
N PHE A 6 39.28 -10.08 6.12
CA PHE A 6 39.20 -9.23 4.93
C PHE A 6 38.25 -9.78 3.87
N SER A 7 38.20 -11.10 3.69
CA SER A 7 37.27 -11.74 2.76
C SER A 7 35.82 -11.64 3.22
N GLY A 8 35.56 -11.83 4.52
CA GLY A 8 34.20 -11.72 5.09
C GLY A 8 33.64 -10.31 5.02
N ASP A 9 34.48 -9.32 5.29
CA ASP A 9 34.08 -7.90 5.21
C ASP A 9 33.78 -7.46 3.79
N ALA A 10 34.59 -7.87 2.81
CA ALA A 10 34.35 -7.58 1.41
C ALA A 10 33.04 -8.25 0.89
N LEU A 11 32.72 -9.44 1.37
CA LEU A 11 31.48 -10.13 1.04
C LEU A 11 30.25 -9.35 1.56
N ILE A 12 30.27 -8.94 2.83
CA ILE A 12 29.16 -8.16 3.44
C ILE A 12 28.99 -6.84 2.72
N ASP A 13 30.08 -6.14 2.40
CA ASP A 13 30.04 -4.88 1.67
C ASP A 13 29.45 -5.05 0.25
N THR A 14 29.85 -6.12 -0.44
CA THR A 14 29.28 -6.43 -1.76
C THR A 14 27.80 -6.76 -1.71
N VAL A 15 27.38 -7.60 -0.76
CA VAL A 15 25.98 -7.98 -0.57
C VAL A 15 25.13 -6.74 -0.21
N SER A 16 25.61 -5.91 0.72
CA SER A 16 24.90 -4.69 1.09
C SER A 16 24.80 -3.71 -0.07
N ALA A 17 25.84 -3.56 -0.88
CA ALA A 17 25.80 -2.72 -2.09
C ALA A 17 24.77 -3.22 -3.11
N VAL A 18 24.67 -4.52 -3.33
CA VAL A 18 23.65 -5.11 -4.21
C VAL A 18 22.25 -4.82 -3.68
N PHE A 19 21.99 -5.01 -2.38
CA PHE A 19 20.69 -4.71 -1.79
C PHE A 19 20.35 -3.21 -1.84
N LEU A 20 21.32 -2.32 -1.67
CA LEU A 20 21.14 -0.88 -1.84
C LEU A 20 20.70 -0.54 -3.28
N VAL A 21 21.39 -1.08 -4.27
CA VAL A 21 21.05 -0.83 -5.68
C VAL A 21 19.67 -1.38 -6.03
N VAL A 22 19.37 -2.62 -5.65
CA VAL A 22 18.07 -3.24 -5.91
C VAL A 22 16.95 -2.50 -5.18
N GLY A 23 17.15 -2.13 -3.91
CA GLY A 23 16.21 -1.34 -3.13
C GLY A 23 15.93 0.04 -3.74
N ALA A 24 16.97 0.72 -4.21
CA ALA A 24 16.85 2.00 -4.90
C ALA A 24 16.07 1.86 -6.23
N LEU A 25 16.33 0.80 -7.00
CA LEU A 25 15.59 0.52 -8.24
C LEU A 25 14.11 0.22 -7.96
N MET A 26 13.79 -0.51 -6.89
CA MET A 26 12.40 -0.75 -6.47
C MET A 26 11.70 0.56 -6.07
N SER A 27 12.37 1.43 -5.34
CA SER A 27 11.85 2.75 -4.99
C SER A 27 11.64 3.63 -6.22
N LEU A 28 12.55 3.60 -7.17
CA LEU A 28 12.39 4.29 -8.45
C LEU A 28 11.20 3.75 -9.25
N ALA A 29 11.04 2.42 -9.31
CA ALA A 29 9.91 1.78 -9.97
C ALA A 29 8.56 2.20 -9.34
N ALA A 30 8.50 2.30 -8.01
CA ALA A 30 7.33 2.83 -7.30
C ALA A 30 7.03 4.28 -7.69
N ALA A 31 8.04 5.14 -7.76
CA ALA A 31 7.90 6.53 -8.16
C ALA A 31 7.41 6.67 -9.61
N VAL A 32 7.96 5.89 -10.53
CA VAL A 32 7.51 5.84 -11.93
C VAL A 32 6.07 5.34 -12.03
N GLY A 33 5.69 4.33 -11.23
CA GLY A 33 4.32 3.84 -11.14
C GLY A 33 3.34 4.94 -10.73
N LEU A 34 3.69 5.74 -9.72
CA LEU A 34 2.86 6.88 -9.28
C LEU A 34 2.62 7.93 -10.37
N LEU A 35 3.60 8.15 -11.24
CA LEU A 35 3.51 9.17 -12.30
C LEU A 35 2.81 8.66 -13.57
N ARG A 36 2.89 7.37 -13.85
CA ARG A 36 2.50 6.81 -15.15
C ARG A 36 1.05 6.30 -15.19
N PHE A 37 0.50 5.84 -14.08
CA PHE A 37 -0.86 5.31 -14.06
C PHE A 37 -1.90 6.43 -13.88
N PRO A 38 -2.93 6.50 -14.73
CA PRO A 38 -3.95 7.55 -14.69
C PRO A 38 -4.95 7.38 -13.54
N ASP A 39 -5.25 6.14 -13.15
CA ASP A 39 -6.25 5.82 -12.14
C ASP A 39 -5.65 5.76 -10.73
N LEU A 40 -6.36 6.37 -9.75
CA LEU A 40 -5.93 6.49 -8.36
C LEU A 40 -5.72 5.12 -7.70
N MET A 41 -6.64 4.17 -7.91
CA MET A 41 -6.56 2.84 -7.30
C MET A 41 -5.39 2.02 -7.87
N THR A 42 -5.22 2.02 -9.18
CA THR A 42 -4.10 1.36 -9.85
C THR A 42 -2.76 1.98 -9.44
N ARG A 43 -2.71 3.31 -9.29
CA ARG A 43 -1.54 4.05 -8.83
C ARG A 43 -1.12 3.63 -7.42
N MET A 44 -2.08 3.51 -6.49
CA MET A 44 -1.81 3.07 -5.14
C MET A 44 -1.24 1.64 -5.10
N HIS A 45 -1.83 0.71 -5.84
CA HIS A 45 -1.36 -0.68 -5.91
C HIS A 45 0.01 -0.81 -6.58
N ALA A 46 0.27 -0.05 -7.63
CA ALA A 46 1.55 -0.07 -8.34
C ALA A 46 2.70 0.52 -7.52
N ALA A 47 2.42 1.50 -6.66
CA ALA A 47 3.44 2.14 -5.84
C ALA A 47 3.75 1.35 -4.56
N THR A 48 2.73 0.84 -3.86
CA THR A 48 2.90 0.27 -2.52
C THR A 48 3.72 -1.01 -2.49
N LYS A 49 3.51 -1.93 -3.43
CA LYS A 49 4.23 -3.21 -3.45
C LYS A 49 5.75 -3.05 -3.63
N PRO A 50 6.26 -2.38 -4.67
CA PRO A 50 7.69 -2.21 -4.84
C PRO A 50 8.31 -1.29 -3.79
N GLN A 51 7.56 -0.32 -3.24
CA GLN A 51 8.06 0.57 -2.19
C GLN A 51 8.33 -0.17 -0.88
N VAL A 52 7.42 -1.04 -0.44
CA VAL A 52 7.61 -1.83 0.80
C VAL A 52 8.81 -2.76 0.68
N LEU A 53 8.94 -3.46 -0.46
CA LEU A 53 10.08 -4.33 -0.71
C LEU A 53 11.38 -3.52 -0.84
N GLY A 54 11.35 -2.40 -1.56
CA GLY A 54 12.51 -1.52 -1.72
C GLY A 54 13.03 -1.00 -0.37
N LEU A 55 12.13 -0.51 0.49
CA LEU A 55 12.51 -0.05 1.83
C LEU A 55 13.05 -1.19 2.69
N PHE A 56 12.47 -2.40 2.62
CA PHE A 56 13.00 -3.56 3.33
C PHE A 56 14.45 -3.84 2.94
N LEU A 57 14.75 -3.87 1.64
CA LEU A 57 16.10 -4.12 1.13
C LEU A 57 17.09 -3.02 1.56
N LEU A 58 16.63 -1.76 1.55
CA LEU A 58 17.46 -0.63 2.01
C LEU A 58 17.77 -0.70 3.50
N LEU A 59 16.77 -1.00 4.34
CA LEU A 59 16.97 -1.16 5.79
C LEU A 59 17.86 -2.36 6.09
N PHE A 60 17.67 -3.46 5.37
CA PHE A 60 18.50 -4.66 5.53
C PHE A 60 19.97 -4.38 5.15
N ALA A 61 20.19 -3.72 4.02
CA ALA A 61 21.53 -3.29 3.60
C ALA A 61 22.18 -2.36 4.63
N LEU A 62 21.42 -1.42 5.19
CA LEU A 62 21.87 -0.52 6.24
C LEU A 62 22.27 -1.29 7.50
N GLY A 63 21.49 -2.29 7.91
CA GLY A 63 21.80 -3.15 9.04
C GLY A 63 23.10 -3.92 8.86
N LEU A 64 23.35 -4.44 7.66
CA LEU A 64 24.61 -5.10 7.31
C LEU A 64 25.79 -4.13 7.35
N GLN A 65 25.62 -2.92 6.84
CA GLN A 65 26.66 -1.91 6.74
C GLN A 65 27.10 -1.37 8.11
N LEU A 66 26.15 -1.14 9.02
CA LEU A 66 26.43 -0.60 10.35
C LEU A 66 27.11 -1.62 11.28
N ARG A 67 27.02 -2.92 10.97
CA ARG A 67 27.68 -4.02 11.73
C ARG A 67 27.46 -3.98 13.23
N THR A 68 26.39 -3.33 13.70
CA THR A 68 26.08 -3.12 15.10
C THR A 68 24.77 -3.80 15.45
N TRP A 69 24.79 -4.74 16.38
CA TRP A 69 23.61 -5.53 16.78
C TRP A 69 22.44 -4.66 17.27
N TRP A 70 22.69 -3.60 17.96
CA TRP A 70 21.68 -2.69 18.51
C TRP A 70 20.85 -1.95 17.45
N VAL A 71 21.31 -1.90 16.23
CA VAL A 71 20.59 -1.26 15.13
C VAL A 71 19.43 -2.11 14.61
N TRP A 72 19.54 -3.43 14.65
CA TRP A 72 18.53 -4.34 14.12
C TRP A 72 17.14 -4.15 14.71
N PRO A 73 16.93 -4.06 16.03
CA PRO A 73 15.61 -3.80 16.60
C PRO A 73 14.99 -2.50 16.08
N VAL A 74 15.77 -1.44 15.92
CA VAL A 74 15.31 -0.15 15.41
C VAL A 74 14.86 -0.26 13.95
N LEU A 75 15.63 -0.97 13.11
CA LEU A 75 15.29 -1.20 11.71
C LEU A 75 14.02 -2.06 11.57
N VAL A 76 13.88 -3.07 12.40
CA VAL A 76 12.66 -3.91 12.44
C VAL A 76 11.44 -3.09 12.83
N VAL A 77 11.55 -2.26 13.86
CA VAL A 77 10.47 -1.35 14.29
C VAL A 77 10.11 -0.37 13.17
N ALA A 78 11.10 0.24 12.53
CA ALA A 78 10.87 1.14 11.39
C ALA A 78 10.14 0.43 10.24
N TRP A 79 10.50 -0.81 9.93
CA TRP A 79 9.83 -1.60 8.90
C TRP A 79 8.39 -1.98 9.28
N ILE A 80 8.16 -2.37 10.55
CA ILE A 80 6.79 -2.64 11.06
C ILE A 80 5.91 -1.39 10.97
N PHE A 81 6.41 -0.21 11.35
CA PHE A 81 5.68 1.04 11.17
C PHE A 81 5.34 1.33 9.71
N GLN A 82 6.27 1.05 8.80
CA GLN A 82 6.01 1.17 7.37
C GLN A 82 4.87 0.24 6.91
N LEU A 83 4.90 -1.03 7.33
CA LEU A 83 3.84 -2.00 7.02
C LEU A 83 2.47 -1.56 7.57
N LEU A 84 2.45 -0.96 8.75
CA LEU A 84 1.21 -0.50 9.38
C LEU A 84 0.66 0.78 8.73
N THR A 85 1.53 1.69 8.32
CA THR A 85 1.15 2.99 7.73
C THR A 85 0.55 2.83 6.33
N VAL A 86 1.08 1.91 5.52
CA VAL A 86 0.64 1.69 4.13
C VAL A 86 -0.85 1.34 4.03
N PRO A 87 -1.40 0.32 4.73
CA PRO A 87 -2.82 -0.02 4.62
C PRO A 87 -3.73 1.06 5.17
N VAL A 88 -3.34 1.75 6.26
CA VAL A 88 -4.14 2.84 6.84
C VAL A 88 -4.28 4.00 5.86
N SER A 89 -3.17 4.43 5.25
CA SER A 89 -3.18 5.49 4.24
C SER A 89 -3.99 5.11 3.00
N ALA A 90 -3.86 3.86 2.54
CA ALA A 90 -4.59 3.33 1.40
C ALA A 90 -6.11 3.35 1.62
N HIS A 91 -6.57 2.94 2.81
CA HIS A 91 -7.99 2.99 3.16
C HIS A 91 -8.55 4.41 3.23
N MET A 92 -7.79 5.35 3.78
CA MET A 92 -8.22 6.75 3.88
C MET A 92 -8.34 7.40 2.51
N VAL A 93 -7.33 7.22 1.65
CA VAL A 93 -7.33 7.75 0.28
C VAL A 93 -8.39 7.08 -0.58
N GLY A 94 -8.58 5.76 -0.47
CA GLY A 94 -9.63 5.02 -1.18
C GLY A 94 -11.02 5.55 -0.83
N ARG A 95 -11.33 5.76 0.45
CA ARG A 95 -12.61 6.37 0.89
C ARG A 95 -12.81 7.79 0.36
N ALA A 96 -11.77 8.60 0.39
CA ALA A 96 -11.82 9.97 -0.15
C ALA A 96 -12.05 9.96 -1.67
N GLY A 97 -11.34 9.11 -2.41
CA GLY A 97 -11.48 8.95 -3.86
C GLY A 97 -12.88 8.53 -4.26
N TYR A 98 -13.49 7.58 -3.53
CA TYR A 98 -14.85 7.13 -3.78
C TYR A 98 -15.89 8.25 -3.54
N ARG A 99 -15.75 9.01 -2.45
CA ARG A 99 -16.66 10.12 -2.11
C ARG A 99 -16.59 11.29 -3.10
N THR A 100 -15.44 11.53 -3.70
CA THR A 100 -15.23 12.64 -4.63
C THR A 100 -15.51 12.28 -6.10
N LYS A 101 -16.01 11.07 -6.39
CA LYS A 101 -16.28 10.56 -7.75
C LYS A 101 -15.09 10.69 -8.72
N HIS A 102 -13.87 10.69 -8.22
CA HIS A 102 -12.65 10.68 -9.05
C HIS A 102 -12.31 9.29 -9.59
N LEU A 103 -13.14 8.30 -9.29
CA LEU A 103 -13.07 6.96 -9.88
C LEU A 103 -13.79 6.99 -11.23
N HIS A 104 -13.13 6.51 -12.27
CA HIS A 104 -13.76 6.27 -13.57
C HIS A 104 -14.46 4.91 -13.50
N PRO A 105 -15.81 4.85 -13.52
CA PRO A 105 -16.56 3.58 -13.40
C PRO A 105 -16.17 2.54 -14.44
N GLU A 106 -15.76 3.01 -15.61
CA GLU A 106 -15.36 2.19 -16.76
C GLU A 106 -14.06 1.38 -16.52
N LEU A 107 -13.26 1.77 -15.53
CA LEU A 107 -11.98 1.12 -15.17
C LEU A 107 -12.11 0.18 -13.97
N LEU A 108 -13.26 0.14 -13.30
CA LEU A 108 -13.54 -0.78 -12.20
C LEU A 108 -13.98 -2.12 -12.78
N SER A 109 -13.24 -3.17 -12.50
CA SER A 109 -13.60 -4.53 -12.94
C SER A 109 -14.80 -5.08 -12.17
N THR A 110 -15.10 -4.57 -10.97
CA THR A 110 -16.22 -4.92 -10.12
C THR A 110 -16.47 -3.80 -9.12
N ASP A 111 -17.68 -3.22 -9.09
CA ASP A 111 -18.12 -2.28 -8.07
C ASP A 111 -19.16 -2.93 -7.18
N ASP A 112 -18.72 -3.75 -6.23
CA ASP A 112 -19.59 -4.44 -5.28
C ASP A 112 -20.36 -3.48 -4.37
N LEU A 113 -19.85 -2.26 -4.18
CA LEU A 113 -20.48 -1.27 -3.30
C LEU A 113 -21.68 -0.60 -3.96
N GLU A 114 -21.63 -0.35 -5.26
CA GLU A 114 -22.77 0.21 -6.00
C GLU A 114 -23.96 -0.77 -6.00
N ALA A 115 -23.69 -2.06 -6.17
CA ALA A 115 -24.71 -3.09 -6.09
C ALA A 115 -25.40 -3.12 -4.71
N VAL A 116 -24.60 -3.05 -3.62
CA VAL A 116 -25.12 -3.01 -2.25
C VAL A 116 -25.92 -1.74 -1.96
N VAL A 117 -25.45 -0.59 -2.43
CA VAL A 117 -26.14 0.70 -2.25
C VAL A 117 -27.48 0.72 -3.01
N GLN A 118 -27.51 0.20 -4.22
CA GLN A 118 -28.77 0.10 -5.00
C GLN A 118 -29.75 -0.87 -4.35
N GLN A 119 -29.29 -1.99 -3.83
CA GLN A 119 -30.13 -2.94 -3.11
C GLN A 119 -30.71 -2.31 -1.83
N ALA A 120 -29.92 -1.62 -1.03
CA ALA A 120 -30.36 -0.93 0.17
C ALA A 120 -31.32 0.24 -0.12
N ALA A 121 -31.16 0.91 -1.27
CA ALA A 121 -32.06 1.96 -1.71
C ALA A 121 -33.41 1.38 -2.18
N GLY A 122 -33.39 0.23 -2.85
CA GLY A 122 -34.60 -0.50 -3.25
C GLY A 122 -35.43 -0.99 -2.05
N GLU A 123 -34.76 -1.50 -1.02
CA GLU A 123 -35.41 -1.94 0.23
C GLU A 123 -36.08 -0.78 0.99
N ARG A 124 -35.46 0.41 1.00
CA ARG A 124 -36.03 1.61 1.64
C ARG A 124 -37.24 2.15 0.86
N GLY A 125 -37.18 2.13 -0.48
CA GLY A 125 -38.32 2.54 -1.32
C GLY A 125 -39.54 1.65 -1.15
N PHE A 126 -39.33 0.35 -0.90
CA PHE A 126 -40.43 -0.60 -0.65
C PHE A 126 -41.09 -0.37 0.72
N THR A 127 -40.32 0.00 1.76
CA THR A 127 -40.88 0.25 3.12
C THR A 127 -41.65 1.57 3.22
N ASP A 128 -41.36 2.56 2.39
CA ASP A 128 -42.07 3.85 2.39
C ASP A 128 -43.44 3.76 1.67
N ASP A 129 -43.58 2.89 0.68
CA ASP A 129 -44.84 2.70 -0.08
C ASP A 129 -45.90 1.94 0.75
N ASP A 130 -45.50 0.98 1.57
CA ASP A 130 -46.40 0.23 2.45
C ASP A 130 -46.93 1.07 3.64
N GLY A 131 -46.28 2.18 3.97
CA GLY A 131 -46.67 3.08 5.07
C GLY A 131 -47.83 4.01 4.72
N ASP A 132 -47.96 4.41 3.47
CA ASP A 132 -48.97 5.38 3.04
C ASP A 132 -50.37 4.72 2.81
N GLU A 133 -50.41 3.43 2.45
CA GLU A 133 -51.69 2.72 2.29
C GLU A 133 -52.40 2.43 3.63
N ALA A 134 -51.66 2.33 4.74
CA ALA A 134 -52.27 2.04 6.04
C ALA A 134 -52.97 3.25 6.69
N THR A 135 -52.65 4.48 6.26
CA THR A 135 -53.19 5.72 6.89
C THR A 135 -54.41 6.30 6.17
N GLY A 136 -54.73 5.81 4.97
CA GLY A 136 -55.85 6.34 4.13
C GLY A 136 -57.23 5.77 4.39
N ARG A 137 -57.45 4.89 5.39
CA ARG A 137 -58.77 4.33 5.75
C ARG A 137 -59.19 4.68 7.16
N ARG A 138 -59.59 5.95 7.33
CA ARG A 138 -60.53 6.36 8.39
C ARG A 138 -61.39 7.52 7.90
#